data_910ac12a42165fae65baace641285b9e
#
_entry.id   910ac12a42165fae65baace641285b9e
#
_cell.length_a   1.000
_cell.length_b   1.000
_cell.length_c   1.000
_cell.angle_alpha   90.00
_cell.angle_beta   90.00
_cell.angle_gamma   90.00
#
_symmetry.space_group_name_H-M   'P 1'
#
loop_
_entity.id
_entity.type
_entity.pdbx_description
1 polymer ?
#
loop_
_entity_poly.entity_id
_entity_poly.type
_entity_poly.pdbx_seq_one_letter_code
_entity_poly.pdbx_strand_id
1 'polypeptide(L)'
;MKLFPFYAVLLGLYSATNPVVTANSTLVAQTRVEEFIVRGNEPFWSVTISRSGIIYSTPESPNRRYPYTAPISAAGRPPDVVRVYRLNGQPSGLLVIKKADSCSDTMSDIVYPYSATLILGNRVLDGCAQKR
;
A
#
# COMPACT_ATOMS: atom_id res chain seq x y z
N MET A 1 92.78 10.26 -3.31
CA MET A 1 91.55 10.90 -2.78
C MET A 1 90.35 10.41 -3.63
N LYS A 2 89.49 9.53 -3.07
CA LYS A 2 88.29 9.01 -3.75
C LYS A 2 87.11 9.67 -3.06
N LEU A 3 86.45 10.57 -3.75
CA LEU A 3 85.17 11.15 -3.38
C LEU A 3 84.04 10.19 -3.60
N PHE A 4 83.33 9.78 -2.54
CA PHE A 4 82.09 9.00 -2.63
C PHE A 4 80.91 9.99 -2.66
N PRO A 5 80.00 9.89 -3.61
CA PRO A 5 78.78 10.66 -3.59
C PRO A 5 77.74 10.03 -2.64
N PHE A 6 77.25 10.83 -1.71
CA PHE A 6 76.15 10.48 -0.84
C PHE A 6 74.84 10.42 -1.68
N TYR A 7 74.26 9.26 -1.80
CA TYR A 7 72.90 9.15 -2.30
C TYR A 7 71.90 9.37 -1.15
N ALA A 8 71.21 10.51 -1.21
CA ALA A 8 70.10 10.76 -0.33
C ALA A 8 68.88 10.00 -0.86
N VAL A 9 68.46 8.96 -0.12
CA VAL A 9 67.20 8.25 -0.36
C VAL A 9 66.05 9.07 0.23
N LEU A 10 65.28 9.74 -0.61
CA LEU A 10 64.03 10.37 -0.27
C LEU A 10 62.95 9.30 -0.13
N LEU A 11 62.62 8.92 1.12
CA LEU A 11 61.48 8.11 1.44
C LEU A 11 60.19 8.97 1.29
N GLY A 12 59.52 8.85 0.14
CA GLY A 12 58.21 9.46 -0.08
C GLY A 12 57.15 8.73 0.74
N LEU A 13 56.61 9.43 1.73
CA LEU A 13 55.44 8.98 2.47
C LEU A 13 54.21 9.13 1.55
N TYR A 14 53.78 8.01 0.95
CA TYR A 14 52.47 7.96 0.27
C TYR A 14 51.39 7.89 1.34
N SER A 15 50.75 9.02 1.60
CA SER A 15 49.51 9.05 2.36
C SER A 15 48.38 8.55 1.47
N ALA A 16 47.99 7.31 1.66
CA ALA A 16 46.79 6.76 1.03
C ALA A 16 45.55 7.37 1.68
N THR A 17 44.99 8.40 1.06
CA THR A 17 43.68 8.92 1.43
C THR A 17 42.62 7.97 0.83
N ASN A 18 42.05 7.12 1.68
CA ASN A 18 40.90 6.31 1.29
C ASN A 18 39.68 7.23 1.12
N PRO A 19 39.00 7.24 -0.04
CA PRO A 19 37.79 7.99 -0.15
C PRO A 19 36.73 7.29 0.70
N VAL A 20 36.26 8.01 1.73
CA VAL A 20 35.07 7.56 2.48
C VAL A 20 33.88 7.64 1.54
N VAL A 21 33.46 6.50 1.01
CA VAL A 21 32.22 6.40 0.26
C VAL A 21 31.09 6.49 1.27
N THR A 22 30.53 7.68 1.42
CA THR A 22 29.31 7.88 2.17
C THR A 22 28.18 7.24 1.38
N ALA A 23 27.77 6.04 1.76
CA ALA A 23 26.55 5.42 1.21
C ALA A 23 25.36 6.26 1.71
N ASN A 24 24.80 7.10 0.84
CA ASN A 24 23.52 7.72 1.07
C ASN A 24 22.47 6.61 1.02
N SER A 25 22.18 6.03 2.18
CA SER A 25 21.01 5.18 2.35
C SER A 25 19.79 6.07 2.25
N THR A 26 19.27 6.22 1.06
CA THR A 26 17.92 6.76 0.86
C THR A 26 16.96 5.77 1.50
N LEU A 27 16.53 6.06 2.72
CA LEU A 27 15.42 5.37 3.36
C LEU A 27 14.19 5.65 2.49
N VAL A 28 13.92 4.74 1.55
CA VAL A 28 12.64 4.73 0.85
C VAL A 28 11.62 4.42 1.93
N ALA A 29 10.85 5.43 2.32
CA ALA A 29 9.73 5.25 3.22
C ALA A 29 8.78 4.24 2.55
N GLN A 30 8.75 3.01 3.07
CA GLN A 30 7.77 2.02 2.61
C GLN A 30 6.40 2.57 2.95
N THR A 31 5.65 2.96 1.94
CA THR A 31 4.26 3.36 2.09
C THR A 31 3.51 2.20 2.73
N ARG A 32 3.08 2.39 3.97
CA ARG A 32 2.35 1.37 4.71
C ARG A 32 1.02 1.13 4.02
N VAL A 33 0.80 -0.10 3.55
CA VAL A 33 -0.48 -0.49 2.97
C VAL A 33 -1.53 -0.49 4.07
N GLU A 34 -2.60 0.28 3.89
CA GLU A 34 -3.76 0.22 4.76
C GLU A 34 -4.56 -1.03 4.44
N GLU A 35 -4.91 -1.79 5.46
CA GLU A 35 -5.72 -2.99 5.32
C GLU A 35 -7.15 -2.69 5.74
N PHE A 36 -8.12 -3.22 4.96
CA PHE A 36 -9.54 -3.04 5.20
C PHE A 36 -10.29 -4.36 5.17
N ILE A 37 -11.34 -4.42 5.97
CA ILE A 37 -12.42 -5.40 5.83
C ILE A 37 -13.67 -4.64 5.46
N VAL A 38 -14.29 -5.06 4.36
CA VAL A 38 -15.51 -4.49 3.81
C VAL A 38 -16.59 -5.56 3.80
N ARG A 39 -17.79 -5.21 4.20
CA ARG A 39 -18.92 -6.17 4.30
C ARG A 39 -20.24 -5.54 3.88
N GLY A 40 -21.06 -6.36 3.22
CA GLY A 40 -22.45 -6.07 2.95
C GLY A 40 -23.33 -7.26 3.29
N ASN A 41 -24.60 -7.03 3.57
CA ASN A 41 -25.50 -8.04 4.11
C ASN A 41 -26.66 -8.44 3.17
N GLU A 42 -26.98 -7.64 2.18
CA GLU A 42 -28.06 -7.93 1.25
C GLU A 42 -27.68 -7.61 -0.21
N PRO A 43 -27.12 -8.57 -0.95
CA PRO A 43 -26.72 -9.92 -0.55
C PRO A 43 -25.46 -9.92 0.34
N PHE A 44 -25.13 -11.05 0.98
CA PHE A 44 -23.90 -11.20 1.73
C PHE A 44 -22.68 -11.19 0.81
N TRP A 45 -21.75 -10.30 1.09
CA TRP A 45 -20.47 -10.22 0.41
C TRP A 45 -19.41 -9.62 1.34
N SER A 46 -18.17 -9.88 1.04
CA SER A 46 -17.06 -9.23 1.71
C SER A 46 -15.89 -8.98 0.76
N VAL A 47 -15.10 -7.96 1.08
CA VAL A 47 -13.80 -7.71 0.46
C VAL A 47 -12.77 -7.50 1.55
N THR A 48 -11.65 -8.19 1.44
CA THR A 48 -10.48 -7.96 2.28
C THR A 48 -9.39 -7.34 1.44
N ILE A 49 -8.86 -6.20 1.90
CA ILE A 49 -7.75 -5.51 1.26
C ILE A 49 -6.51 -5.69 2.12
N SER A 50 -5.45 -6.21 1.52
CA SER A 50 -4.14 -6.35 2.16
C SER A 50 -3.04 -6.17 1.12
N ARG A 51 -1.80 -6.13 1.59
CA ARG A 51 -0.63 -6.08 0.70
C ARG A 51 -0.58 -7.27 -0.27
N SER A 52 -1.08 -8.43 0.15
CA SER A 52 -1.08 -9.66 -0.67
C SER A 52 -2.16 -9.67 -1.75
N GLY A 53 -3.10 -8.73 -1.74
CA GLY A 53 -4.16 -8.62 -2.73
C GLY A 53 -5.48 -8.19 -2.16
N ILE A 54 -6.47 -8.14 -3.06
CA ILE A 54 -7.86 -7.82 -2.76
C ILE A 54 -8.66 -9.09 -3.00
N ILE A 55 -9.40 -9.55 -1.98
CA ILE A 55 -10.14 -10.80 -2.03
C ILE A 55 -11.62 -10.50 -1.89
N TYR A 56 -12.39 -10.81 -2.93
CA TYR A 56 -13.85 -10.76 -2.91
C TYR A 56 -14.42 -12.14 -2.59
N SER A 57 -15.35 -12.20 -1.65
CA SER A 57 -15.97 -13.44 -1.17
C SER A 57 -17.47 -13.31 -1.08
N THR A 58 -18.17 -14.38 -1.43
CA THR A 58 -19.60 -14.59 -1.17
C THR A 58 -19.83 -16.00 -0.65
N PRO A 59 -20.96 -16.29 0.03
CA PRO A 59 -21.24 -17.64 0.50
C PRO A 59 -21.43 -18.67 -0.64
N GLU A 60 -21.88 -18.22 -1.81
CA GLU A 60 -22.28 -19.13 -2.90
C GLU A 60 -21.17 -19.39 -3.93
N SER A 61 -20.08 -18.67 -3.90
CA SER A 61 -19.02 -18.77 -4.92
C SER A 61 -17.63 -18.80 -4.33
N PRO A 62 -16.65 -19.41 -5.04
CA PRO A 62 -15.26 -19.36 -4.62
C PRO A 62 -14.74 -17.93 -4.55
N ASN A 63 -13.77 -17.70 -3.65
CA ASN A 63 -13.11 -16.41 -3.51
C ASN A 63 -12.45 -15.98 -4.81
N ARG A 64 -12.62 -14.70 -5.16
CA ARG A 64 -11.93 -14.08 -6.29
C ARG A 64 -10.80 -13.21 -5.77
N ARG A 65 -9.63 -13.40 -6.34
CA ARG A 65 -8.44 -12.64 -6.00
C ARG A 65 -8.12 -11.64 -7.08
N TYR A 66 -7.84 -10.41 -6.65
CA TYR A 66 -7.37 -9.34 -7.50
C TYR A 66 -6.01 -8.87 -6.99
N PRO A 67 -5.09 -8.46 -7.88
CA PRO A 67 -3.84 -7.88 -7.44
C PRO A 67 -4.09 -6.61 -6.63
N TYR A 68 -3.26 -6.39 -5.61
CA TYR A 68 -3.33 -5.13 -4.86
C TYR A 68 -2.99 -3.95 -5.78
N THR A 69 -3.81 -2.92 -5.72
CA THR A 69 -3.55 -1.62 -6.33
C THR A 69 -3.68 -0.55 -5.25
N ALA A 70 -2.79 0.45 -5.28
CA ALA A 70 -2.89 1.58 -4.37
C ALA A 70 -4.20 2.35 -4.65
N PRO A 71 -4.91 2.82 -3.61
CA PRO A 71 -6.15 3.55 -3.80
C PRO A 71 -5.91 4.92 -4.42
N ILE A 72 -6.90 5.38 -5.19
CA ILE A 72 -6.98 6.74 -5.69
C ILE A 72 -7.81 7.55 -4.70
N SER A 73 -7.32 8.71 -4.32
CA SER A 73 -8.01 9.62 -3.39
C SER A 73 -8.85 10.65 -4.15
N ALA A 74 -9.86 11.21 -3.47
CA ALA A 74 -10.65 12.29 -4.04
C ALA A 74 -9.83 13.58 -4.19
N ALA A 75 -9.90 14.20 -5.36
CA ALA A 75 -9.20 15.46 -5.62
C ALA A 75 -9.66 16.56 -4.66
N GLY A 76 -8.73 17.34 -4.13
CA GLY A 76 -9.02 18.46 -3.24
C GLY A 76 -9.49 18.06 -1.83
N ARG A 77 -9.36 16.79 -1.46
CA ARG A 77 -9.74 16.29 -0.13
C ARG A 77 -8.57 15.57 0.53
N PRO A 78 -8.54 15.46 1.88
CA PRO A 78 -7.58 14.59 2.55
C PRO A 78 -7.67 13.15 2.04
N PRO A 79 -6.54 12.39 1.98
CA PRO A 79 -6.52 11.05 1.39
C PRO A 79 -7.41 10.02 2.06
N ASP A 80 -7.79 10.26 3.32
CA ASP A 80 -8.62 9.34 4.11
C ASP A 80 -10.13 9.52 3.90
N VAL A 81 -10.56 10.58 3.19
CA VAL A 81 -11.99 10.87 2.99
C VAL A 81 -12.61 9.91 1.98
N VAL A 82 -11.98 9.69 0.85
CA VAL A 82 -12.42 8.75 -0.19
C VAL A 82 -11.23 7.96 -0.70
N ARG A 83 -11.37 6.64 -0.75
CA ARG A 83 -10.42 5.72 -1.38
C ARG A 83 -11.13 4.92 -2.45
N VAL A 84 -10.57 4.89 -3.65
CA VAL A 84 -11.07 4.07 -4.76
C VAL A 84 -10.02 3.04 -5.13
N TYR A 85 -10.34 1.78 -4.94
CA TYR A 85 -9.51 0.65 -5.35
C TYR A 85 -10.00 0.09 -6.68
N ARG A 86 -9.10 -0.07 -7.63
CA ARG A 86 -9.40 -0.75 -8.89
C ARG A 86 -9.23 -2.25 -8.71
N LEU A 87 -10.23 -3.02 -9.10
CA LEU A 87 -10.18 -4.47 -9.15
C LEU A 87 -9.88 -4.87 -10.59
N ASN A 88 -8.61 -5.15 -10.87
CA ASN A 88 -8.14 -5.50 -12.21
C ASN A 88 -8.22 -7.01 -12.40
N GLY A 89 -9.20 -7.46 -13.15
CA GLY A 89 -9.45 -8.87 -13.41
C GLY A 89 -10.81 -9.10 -14.08
N GLN A 90 -11.34 -10.30 -13.95
CA GLN A 90 -12.64 -10.68 -14.49
C GLN A 90 -13.57 -11.22 -13.39
N PRO A 91 -14.73 -10.59 -13.19
CA PRO A 91 -15.11 -9.27 -13.69
C PRO A 91 -14.26 -8.16 -13.05
N SER A 92 -13.99 -7.12 -13.80
CA SER A 92 -13.33 -5.92 -13.26
C SER A 92 -14.30 -5.11 -12.41
N GLY A 93 -13.75 -4.26 -11.55
CA GLY A 93 -14.59 -3.46 -10.68
C GLY A 93 -13.87 -2.29 -10.03
N LEU A 94 -14.65 -1.58 -9.22
CA LEU A 94 -14.20 -0.49 -8.37
C LEU A 94 -14.78 -0.68 -6.97
N LEU A 95 -13.93 -0.53 -5.97
CA LEU A 95 -14.37 -0.47 -4.58
C LEU A 95 -14.14 0.94 -4.06
N VAL A 96 -15.21 1.60 -3.67
CA VAL A 96 -15.18 2.94 -3.08
C VAL A 96 -15.38 2.83 -1.58
N ILE A 97 -14.42 3.30 -0.81
CA ILE A 97 -14.49 3.39 0.64
C ILE A 97 -14.51 4.87 1.01
N LYS A 98 -15.58 5.30 1.65
CA LYS A 98 -15.78 6.69 2.04
C LYS A 98 -15.90 6.80 3.55
N LYS A 99 -15.17 7.75 4.15
CA LYS A 99 -15.29 8.06 5.56
C LYS A 99 -16.72 8.47 5.88
N ALA A 100 -17.27 7.91 6.95
CA ALA A 100 -18.65 8.16 7.38
C ALA A 100 -18.66 8.38 8.90
N ASP A 101 -19.65 9.13 9.40
CA ASP A 101 -19.84 9.29 10.84
C ASP A 101 -20.28 7.96 11.47
N SER A 102 -21.16 7.24 10.77
CA SER A 102 -21.53 5.87 11.11
C SER A 102 -22.05 5.15 9.88
N CYS A 103 -21.67 3.90 9.73
CA CYS A 103 -22.21 2.99 8.73
C CYS A 103 -22.73 1.76 9.45
N SER A 104 -24.00 1.43 9.28
CA SER A 104 -24.61 0.21 9.84
C SER A 104 -24.75 -0.84 8.75
N ASP A 105 -24.36 -2.06 9.05
CA ASP A 105 -24.59 -3.21 8.17
C ASP A 105 -26.01 -3.79 8.25
N THR A 106 -26.89 -3.16 9.06
CA THR A 106 -28.30 -3.53 9.30
C THR A 106 -28.53 -4.86 10.01
N MET A 107 -27.50 -5.67 10.20
CA MET A 107 -27.60 -7.02 10.78
C MET A 107 -26.90 -7.17 12.14
N SER A 108 -25.94 -6.29 12.43
CA SER A 108 -25.24 -6.28 13.70
C SER A 108 -25.32 -4.91 14.37
N ASP A 109 -25.01 -4.85 15.66
CA ASP A 109 -24.91 -3.59 16.42
C ASP A 109 -23.57 -2.86 16.16
N ILE A 110 -22.76 -3.37 15.24
CA ILE A 110 -21.47 -2.78 14.89
C ILE A 110 -21.68 -1.52 14.09
N VAL A 111 -21.03 -0.44 14.52
CA VAL A 111 -20.95 0.83 13.79
C VAL A 111 -19.59 0.90 13.11
N TYR A 112 -19.60 1.04 11.80
CA TYR A 112 -18.39 1.10 10.98
C TYR A 112 -18.03 2.56 10.66
N PRO A 113 -16.72 2.90 10.66
CA PRO A 113 -16.27 4.27 10.37
C PRO A 113 -16.24 4.63 8.89
N TYR A 114 -16.55 3.69 8.00
CA TYR A 114 -16.58 3.91 6.56
C TYR A 114 -17.81 3.27 5.93
N SER A 115 -18.37 3.95 4.93
CA SER A 115 -19.28 3.35 3.97
C SER A 115 -18.50 2.76 2.80
N ALA A 116 -19.07 1.78 2.14
CA ALA A 116 -18.43 1.13 0.99
C ALA A 116 -19.43 0.86 -0.12
N THR A 117 -18.99 1.08 -1.35
CA THR A 117 -19.72 0.72 -2.56
C THR A 117 -18.81 -0.10 -3.45
N LEU A 118 -19.23 -1.31 -3.78
CA LEU A 118 -18.52 -2.18 -4.71
C LEU A 118 -19.29 -2.22 -6.04
N ILE A 119 -18.62 -1.81 -7.11
CA ILE A 119 -19.10 -1.96 -8.47
C ILE A 119 -18.31 -3.12 -9.08
N LEU A 120 -18.96 -4.23 -9.36
CA LEU A 120 -18.32 -5.43 -9.90
C LEU A 120 -19.06 -5.87 -11.18
N GLY A 121 -18.40 -5.65 -12.33
CA GLY A 121 -19.07 -5.75 -13.62
C GLY A 121 -20.20 -4.72 -13.71
N ASN A 122 -21.42 -5.19 -13.90
CA ASN A 122 -22.63 -4.36 -13.93
C ASN A 122 -23.46 -4.41 -12.63
N ARG A 123 -22.90 -4.97 -11.55
CA ARG A 123 -23.55 -5.03 -10.23
C ARG A 123 -23.01 -3.95 -9.33
N VAL A 124 -23.90 -3.35 -8.54
CA VAL A 124 -23.55 -2.40 -7.48
C VAL A 124 -23.96 -3.02 -6.15
N LEU A 125 -23.01 -3.10 -5.23
CA LEU A 125 -23.20 -3.63 -3.89
C LEU A 125 -22.88 -2.55 -2.86
N ASP A 126 -23.72 -2.45 -1.85
CA ASP A 126 -23.58 -1.48 -0.77
C ASP A 126 -23.13 -2.16 0.53
N GLY A 127 -22.35 -1.48 1.33
CA GLY A 127 -21.84 -2.02 2.60
C GLY A 127 -21.09 -1.01 3.42
N CYS A 128 -20.39 -1.54 4.41
CA CYS A 128 -19.57 -0.78 5.36
C CYS A 128 -18.14 -1.31 5.38
N ALA A 129 -17.21 -0.50 5.87
CA ALA A 129 -15.81 -0.88 5.97
C ALA A 129 -15.18 -0.41 7.28
N GLN A 130 -14.15 -1.13 7.70
CA GLN A 130 -13.27 -0.76 8.80
C GLN A 130 -11.83 -1.12 8.47
N LYS A 131 -10.89 -0.44 9.10
CA LYS A 131 -9.49 -0.84 9.06
C LYS A 131 -9.29 -2.15 9.86
N ARG A 132 -8.35 -2.95 9.38
CA ARG A 132 -7.95 -4.20 10.03
C ARG A 132 -6.80 -3.98 10.99
#